data_b99083688b50708841ce1fe0f121deac
#
_entry.id   b99083688b50708841ce1fe0f121deac
#
_cell.length_a   1.000
_cell.length_b   1.000
_cell.length_c   1.000
_cell.angle_alpha   90.00
_cell.angle_beta   90.00
_cell.angle_gamma   90.00
#
_symmetry.space_group_name_H-M   'P 1'
#
loop_
_entity.id
_entity.type
_entity.pdbx_description
1 polymer ?
#
loop_
_entity_poly.entity_id
_entity_poly.type
_entity_poly.pdbx_seq_one_letter_code
_entity_poly.pdbx_strand_id
1 'polypeptide(L)'
;MNFKKLIWVLLSVFLIIFSLPSENQIILFAFLGYMPFFLISKGEKNGFLYCGLIGLITGLYIYFGFTNFAWEIYIYCTFLLFIQFLGLGFFISRYGIITCVLFNIIFEYSRQYFLYGFSSNIGLSLYKFPIMLGFASVGGIYLISSFLLIINYLLYLYYKKHKLKYLIFILFLVTVNYLFFINNEIEYNSYKNISIIQSGVKLEHESTEKIYSQLAQKTLKQNTNILVFPETTLNNYSINSLSFYKNIYIYDILKNDKIIISGIKFDVLDNSYNSLIYLDKDYEKRYDKVRLVGKIEDKYTKGKISPVINTKNFNFFSSICYESIFEKNFLKNNKKYNFSVIISSDIEYKSTFINYLHGAYAVFRAIETGKYVCRAAHGGPSYLIDGKGRIVKEIEAYKTGFIQGEIGISDNTTFYSRNYSQIIIFYYILFVISVIPSFFKRKKS
;
A
#
# COMPACT_ATOMS: atom_id res chain seq x y z
N MET A 1 -28.99 -1.22 23.40
CA MET A 1 -28.53 -0.35 22.26
C MET A 1 -29.78 0.26 21.63
N ASN A 2 -29.82 1.58 21.42
CA ASN A 2 -30.99 2.22 20.79
C ASN A 2 -30.96 1.86 19.27
N PHE A 3 -32.11 1.40 18.74
CA PHE A 3 -32.26 0.96 17.33
C PHE A 3 -31.72 1.99 16.32
N LYS A 4 -31.95 3.27 16.53
CA LYS A 4 -31.46 4.36 15.69
C LYS A 4 -29.92 4.40 15.60
N LYS A 5 -29.22 4.09 16.69
CA LYS A 5 -27.75 4.05 16.70
C LYS A 5 -27.18 2.84 15.97
N LEU A 6 -27.84 1.70 16.11
CA LEU A 6 -27.47 0.51 15.37
C LEU A 6 -27.51 0.78 13.87
N ILE A 7 -28.54 1.49 13.39
CA ILE A 7 -28.62 1.89 11.97
C ILE A 7 -27.41 2.73 11.57
N TRP A 8 -26.99 3.73 12.35
CA TRP A 8 -25.84 4.54 12.05
C TRP A 8 -24.51 3.76 12.09
N VAL A 9 -24.37 2.81 13.01
CA VAL A 9 -23.21 1.91 13.06
C VAL A 9 -23.15 1.09 11.78
N LEU A 10 -24.24 0.40 11.42
CA LEU A 10 -24.29 -0.44 10.21
C LEU A 10 -24.08 0.36 8.92
N LEU A 11 -24.67 1.57 8.85
CA LEU A 11 -24.46 2.45 7.70
C LEU A 11 -22.99 2.89 7.57
N SER A 12 -22.35 3.25 8.69
CA SER A 12 -20.92 3.61 8.66
C SER A 12 -20.05 2.42 8.22
N VAL A 13 -20.30 1.23 8.77
CA VAL A 13 -19.60 -0.01 8.40
C VAL A 13 -19.75 -0.27 6.89
N PHE A 14 -20.99 -0.24 6.39
CA PHE A 14 -21.26 -0.44 4.97
C PHE A 14 -20.48 0.54 4.07
N LEU A 15 -20.62 1.84 4.34
CA LEU A 15 -19.97 2.88 3.55
C LEU A 15 -18.42 2.75 3.60
N ILE A 16 -17.86 2.45 4.78
CA ILE A 16 -16.41 2.29 4.93
C ILE A 16 -15.91 1.06 4.17
N ILE A 17 -16.56 -0.10 4.33
CA ILE A 17 -16.16 -1.33 3.64
C ILE A 17 -16.14 -1.13 2.13
N PHE A 18 -17.22 -0.61 1.56
CA PHE A 18 -17.31 -0.41 0.11
C PHE A 18 -16.49 0.78 -0.40
N SER A 19 -15.93 1.63 0.47
CA SER A 19 -14.97 2.66 0.10
C SER A 19 -13.54 2.13 -0.05
N LEU A 20 -13.19 1.04 0.62
CA LEU A 20 -11.85 0.49 0.63
C LEU A 20 -11.49 -0.25 -0.67
N PRO A 21 -10.20 -0.42 -0.99
CA PRO A 21 -9.75 -1.12 -2.18
C PRO A 21 -10.37 -2.52 -2.32
N SER A 22 -11.10 -2.74 -3.40
CA SER A 22 -11.73 -4.02 -3.75
C SER A 22 -12.17 -4.00 -5.21
N GLU A 23 -12.64 -5.11 -5.75
CA GLU A 23 -13.27 -5.16 -7.07
C GLU A 23 -14.53 -4.29 -7.16
N ASN A 24 -15.29 -4.24 -6.06
CA ASN A 24 -16.58 -3.52 -5.96
C ASN A 24 -16.44 -2.18 -5.22
N GLN A 25 -15.29 -1.54 -5.31
CA GLN A 25 -15.04 -0.28 -4.63
C GLN A 25 -15.94 0.84 -5.16
N ILE A 26 -16.59 1.56 -4.23
CA ILE A 26 -17.36 2.77 -4.52
C ILE A 26 -16.63 3.97 -3.88
N ILE A 27 -15.79 4.64 -4.65
CA ILE A 27 -14.89 5.72 -4.18
C ILE A 27 -15.67 6.85 -3.47
N LEU A 28 -16.88 7.18 -3.93
CA LEU A 28 -17.70 8.22 -3.29
C LEU A 28 -18.00 7.93 -1.82
N PHE A 29 -18.04 6.67 -1.42
CA PHE A 29 -18.28 6.30 -0.04
C PHE A 29 -17.13 6.67 0.91
N ALA A 30 -15.92 6.89 0.40
CA ALA A 30 -14.81 7.43 1.19
C ALA A 30 -15.12 8.83 1.76
N PHE A 31 -15.91 9.62 1.03
CA PHE A 31 -16.30 10.97 1.45
C PHE A 31 -17.52 10.99 2.38
N LEU A 32 -18.19 9.87 2.59
CA LEU A 32 -19.43 9.76 3.38
C LEU A 32 -19.31 8.79 4.57
N GLY A 33 -18.39 7.82 4.51
CA GLY A 33 -18.33 6.67 5.43
C GLY A 33 -18.15 7.05 6.90
N TYR A 34 -17.42 8.13 7.17
CA TYR A 34 -17.19 8.62 8.52
C TYR A 34 -18.21 9.67 9.00
N MET A 35 -19.16 10.09 8.16
CA MET A 35 -20.22 11.01 8.57
C MET A 35 -21.15 10.40 9.63
N PRO A 36 -21.68 9.15 9.45
CA PRO A 36 -22.46 8.48 10.49
C PRO A 36 -21.65 8.22 11.77
N PHE A 37 -20.36 7.93 11.64
CA PHE A 37 -19.41 7.81 12.76
C PHE A 37 -19.40 9.09 13.62
N PHE A 38 -19.32 10.29 13.00
CA PHE A 38 -19.34 11.56 13.73
C PHE A 38 -20.69 11.86 14.37
N LEU A 39 -21.80 11.41 13.78
CA LEU A 39 -23.14 11.53 14.35
C LEU A 39 -23.26 10.76 15.67
N ILE A 40 -22.64 9.58 15.76
CA ILE A 40 -22.65 8.73 16.95
C ILE A 40 -21.68 9.28 18.02
N SER A 41 -20.45 9.60 17.61
CA SER A 41 -19.37 9.94 18.53
C SER A 41 -19.64 11.22 19.33
N LYS A 42 -20.29 12.21 18.72
CA LYS A 42 -20.58 13.54 19.34
C LYS A 42 -21.92 13.62 20.04
N GLY A 43 -22.76 12.62 19.92
CA GLY A 43 -24.12 12.65 20.47
C GLY A 43 -24.25 12.19 21.92
N GLU A 44 -23.22 11.52 22.51
CA GLU A 44 -23.35 10.86 23.79
C GLU A 44 -22.04 10.64 24.56
N LYS A 45 -22.18 10.46 25.90
CA LYS A 45 -21.06 10.21 26.82
C LYS A 45 -20.22 8.97 26.43
N ASN A 46 -20.86 7.92 25.90
CA ASN A 46 -20.23 6.65 25.52
C ASN A 46 -20.20 6.43 23.99
N GLY A 47 -20.37 7.49 23.19
CA GLY A 47 -20.37 7.40 21.72
C GLY A 47 -19.12 6.74 21.13
N PHE A 48 -17.96 6.87 21.79
CA PHE A 48 -16.70 6.26 21.37
C PHE A 48 -16.74 4.73 21.36
N LEU A 49 -17.55 4.07 22.21
CA LEU A 49 -17.70 2.61 22.19
C LEU A 49 -18.38 2.12 20.91
N TYR A 50 -19.39 2.86 20.42
CA TYR A 50 -20.00 2.54 19.12
C TYR A 50 -19.03 2.74 17.96
N CYS A 51 -18.12 3.71 18.08
CA CYS A 51 -17.04 3.87 17.11
C CYS A 51 -16.10 2.66 17.10
N GLY A 52 -15.72 2.14 18.27
CA GLY A 52 -14.98 0.88 18.37
C GLY A 52 -15.72 -0.28 17.71
N LEU A 53 -17.04 -0.39 17.92
CA LEU A 53 -17.85 -1.42 17.28
C LEU A 53 -17.83 -1.32 15.73
N ILE A 54 -17.85 -0.11 15.17
CA ILE A 54 -17.66 0.10 13.72
C ILE A 54 -16.31 -0.49 13.29
N GLY A 55 -15.21 -0.16 14.00
CA GLY A 55 -13.89 -0.70 13.69
C GLY A 55 -13.82 -2.22 13.81
N LEU A 56 -14.46 -2.80 14.84
CA LEU A 56 -14.51 -4.26 15.04
C LEU A 56 -15.22 -4.95 13.88
N ILE A 57 -16.44 -4.54 13.53
CA ILE A 57 -17.22 -5.18 12.46
C ILE A 57 -16.51 -5.00 11.11
N THR A 58 -15.98 -3.81 10.86
CA THR A 58 -15.20 -3.56 9.64
C THR A 58 -13.97 -4.48 9.57
N GLY A 59 -13.21 -4.62 10.66
CA GLY A 59 -12.04 -5.49 10.74
C GLY A 59 -12.37 -6.97 10.54
N LEU A 60 -13.46 -7.46 11.16
CA LEU A 60 -13.94 -8.82 10.97
C LEU A 60 -14.20 -9.13 9.49
N TYR A 61 -14.70 -8.17 8.74
CA TYR A 61 -14.98 -8.34 7.31
C TYR A 61 -13.73 -8.24 6.45
N ILE A 62 -12.98 -7.13 6.57
CA ILE A 62 -11.89 -6.85 5.63
C ILE A 62 -10.69 -7.78 5.78
N TYR A 63 -10.42 -8.26 7.01
CA TYR A 63 -9.30 -9.14 7.29
C TYR A 63 -9.66 -10.63 7.26
N PHE A 64 -10.90 -10.99 6.94
CA PHE A 64 -11.37 -12.36 6.92
C PHE A 64 -10.49 -13.30 6.07
N GLY A 65 -9.93 -12.81 4.96
CA GLY A 65 -9.03 -13.59 4.11
C GLY A 65 -7.77 -14.11 4.82
N PHE A 66 -7.34 -13.49 5.92
CA PHE A 66 -6.21 -13.99 6.71
C PHE A 66 -6.51 -15.29 7.45
N THR A 67 -7.78 -15.65 7.66
CA THR A 67 -8.16 -16.93 8.27
C THR A 67 -7.69 -18.15 7.44
N ASN A 68 -7.41 -17.95 6.13
CA ASN A 68 -6.95 -19.02 5.24
C ASN A 68 -5.53 -19.49 5.56
N PHE A 69 -4.72 -18.69 6.27
CA PHE A 69 -3.34 -19.05 6.58
C PHE A 69 -2.86 -18.66 8.00
N ALA A 70 -3.48 -17.69 8.67
CA ALA A 70 -3.03 -17.23 10.00
C ALA A 70 -4.15 -16.53 10.78
N TRP A 71 -4.81 -17.28 11.67
CA TRP A 71 -5.85 -16.76 12.56
C TRP A 71 -5.34 -15.66 13.50
N GLU A 72 -4.08 -15.76 13.94
CA GLU A 72 -3.47 -14.76 14.80
C GLU A 72 -3.40 -13.39 14.10
N ILE A 73 -3.06 -13.34 12.81
CA ILE A 73 -3.02 -12.10 12.04
C ILE A 73 -4.42 -11.52 11.89
N TYR A 74 -5.42 -12.35 11.59
CA TYR A 74 -6.82 -11.93 11.49
C TYR A 74 -7.30 -11.24 12.78
N ILE A 75 -7.12 -11.91 13.92
CA ILE A 75 -7.54 -11.38 15.23
C ILE A 75 -6.78 -10.10 15.56
N TYR A 76 -5.46 -10.10 15.34
CA TYR A 76 -4.59 -8.98 15.64
C TYR A 76 -4.93 -7.74 14.80
N CYS A 77 -5.06 -7.87 13.49
CA CYS A 77 -5.42 -6.76 12.61
C CYS A 77 -6.82 -6.21 12.90
N THR A 78 -7.78 -7.09 13.19
CA THR A 78 -9.13 -6.71 13.60
C THR A 78 -9.11 -5.94 14.91
N PHE A 79 -8.34 -6.39 15.91
CA PHE A 79 -8.18 -5.69 17.18
C PHE A 79 -7.52 -4.31 17.02
N LEU A 80 -6.50 -4.19 16.16
CA LEU A 80 -5.88 -2.89 15.88
C LEU A 80 -6.88 -1.92 15.25
N LEU A 81 -7.75 -2.39 14.36
CA LEU A 81 -8.76 -1.54 13.75
C LEU A 81 -9.83 -1.12 14.78
N PHE A 82 -10.23 -2.04 15.66
CA PHE A 82 -11.10 -1.72 16.80
C PHE A 82 -10.51 -0.59 17.67
N ILE A 83 -9.23 -0.70 18.06
CA ILE A 83 -8.53 0.33 18.87
C ILE A 83 -8.42 1.66 18.13
N GLN A 84 -8.15 1.64 16.81
CA GLN A 84 -8.10 2.87 16.02
C GLN A 84 -9.44 3.61 16.06
N PHE A 85 -10.53 2.93 15.79
CA PHE A 85 -11.85 3.55 15.75
C PHE A 85 -12.34 3.97 17.14
N LEU A 86 -12.03 3.18 18.17
CA LEU A 86 -12.28 3.55 19.56
C LEU A 86 -11.56 4.86 19.91
N GLY A 87 -10.27 4.96 19.56
CA GLY A 87 -9.46 6.16 19.76
C GLY A 87 -9.98 7.36 18.98
N LEU A 88 -10.33 7.18 17.69
CA LEU A 88 -10.95 8.24 16.88
C LEU A 88 -12.22 8.78 17.56
N GLY A 89 -13.10 7.87 18.01
CA GLY A 89 -14.32 8.23 18.72
C GLY A 89 -14.05 8.97 20.03
N PHE A 90 -13.06 8.54 20.79
CA PHE A 90 -12.63 9.19 22.03
C PHE A 90 -12.07 10.60 21.78
N PHE A 91 -11.12 10.75 20.85
CA PHE A 91 -10.49 12.05 20.60
C PHE A 91 -11.45 13.06 19.98
N ILE A 92 -12.33 12.65 19.06
CA ILE A 92 -13.31 13.56 18.46
C ILE A 92 -14.34 14.06 19.50
N SER A 93 -14.73 13.20 20.42
CA SER A 93 -15.72 13.58 21.45
C SER A 93 -15.14 14.52 22.50
N ARG A 94 -13.88 14.32 22.89
CA ARG A 94 -13.23 15.06 23.98
C ARG A 94 -12.40 16.25 23.56
N TYR A 95 -11.70 16.16 22.43
CA TYR A 95 -10.66 17.11 22.03
C TYR A 95 -10.96 17.82 20.70
N GLY A 96 -11.85 17.25 19.90
CA GLY A 96 -12.25 17.81 18.62
C GLY A 96 -11.50 17.23 17.42
N ILE A 97 -11.80 17.79 16.23
CA ILE A 97 -11.37 17.18 14.96
C ILE A 97 -9.85 17.20 14.76
N ILE A 98 -9.16 18.26 15.15
CA ILE A 98 -7.70 18.38 14.96
C ILE A 98 -6.99 17.26 15.72
N THR A 99 -7.28 17.07 17.00
CA THR A 99 -6.66 16.00 17.81
C THR A 99 -7.04 14.62 17.30
N CYS A 100 -8.29 14.43 16.85
CA CYS A 100 -8.75 13.17 16.25
C CYS A 100 -7.94 12.81 15.00
N VAL A 101 -7.73 13.76 14.09
CA VAL A 101 -6.94 13.59 12.86
C VAL A 101 -5.47 13.30 13.18
N LEU A 102 -4.87 14.06 14.10
CA LEU A 102 -3.49 13.85 14.53
C LEU A 102 -3.29 12.48 15.21
N PHE A 103 -4.26 12.04 16.03
CA PHE A 103 -4.26 10.68 16.57
C PHE A 103 -4.27 9.64 15.45
N ASN A 104 -5.13 9.83 14.42
CA ASN A 104 -5.19 8.90 13.30
C ASN A 104 -3.85 8.78 12.57
N ILE A 105 -3.19 9.91 12.29
CA ILE A 105 -1.86 9.94 11.66
C ILE A 105 -0.87 9.11 12.48
N ILE A 106 -0.78 9.40 13.78
CA ILE A 106 0.16 8.72 14.67
C ILE A 106 -0.15 7.22 14.76
N PHE A 107 -1.43 6.87 14.85
CA PHE A 107 -1.84 5.47 14.93
C PHE A 107 -1.52 4.72 13.64
N GLU A 108 -1.88 5.26 12.47
CA GLU A 108 -1.56 4.67 11.17
C GLU A 108 -0.04 4.53 10.96
N TYR A 109 0.73 5.56 11.32
CA TYR A 109 2.20 5.52 11.25
C TYR A 109 2.80 4.48 12.19
N SER A 110 2.31 4.40 13.44
CA SER A 110 2.85 3.50 14.46
C SER A 110 2.66 2.02 14.13
N ARG A 111 1.68 1.68 13.30
CA ARG A 111 1.42 0.28 12.88
C ARG A 111 2.61 -0.40 12.23
N GLN A 112 3.49 0.35 11.55
CA GLN A 112 4.70 -0.23 10.97
C GLN A 112 5.67 -0.83 12.00
N TYR A 113 5.51 -0.48 13.27
CA TYR A 113 6.31 -1.00 14.38
C TYR A 113 5.63 -2.15 15.11
N PHE A 114 4.38 -2.47 14.78
CA PHE A 114 3.64 -3.58 15.38
C PHE A 114 3.99 -4.90 14.72
N LEU A 115 3.73 -6.02 15.42
CA LEU A 115 4.14 -7.36 15.01
C LEU A 115 3.65 -7.73 13.60
N TYR A 116 2.39 -7.43 13.31
CA TYR A 116 1.75 -7.61 12.00
C TYR A 116 1.21 -6.25 11.54
N GLY A 117 2.09 -5.39 11.06
CA GLY A 117 1.75 -4.02 10.69
C GLY A 117 0.84 -3.88 9.46
N PHE A 118 0.12 -4.94 9.07
CA PHE A 118 -0.83 -4.86 7.97
C PHE A 118 -1.97 -3.92 8.36
N SER A 119 -2.14 -2.84 7.63
CA SER A 119 -3.11 -1.82 7.97
C SER A 119 -4.02 -1.49 6.80
N SER A 120 -5.23 -1.05 7.13
CA SER A 120 -6.13 -0.40 6.20
C SER A 120 -6.14 1.10 6.50
N ASN A 121 -5.14 1.83 5.98
CA ASN A 121 -5.13 3.27 6.08
C ASN A 121 -6.38 3.84 5.40
N ILE A 122 -7.01 4.85 6.02
CA ILE A 122 -8.21 5.50 5.47
C ILE A 122 -7.96 6.04 4.06
N GLY A 123 -6.76 6.57 3.82
CA GLY A 123 -6.35 7.12 2.53
C GLY A 123 -6.32 6.11 1.38
N LEU A 124 -6.19 4.81 1.64
CA LEU A 124 -6.21 3.78 0.60
C LEU A 124 -7.51 3.79 -0.22
N SER A 125 -8.60 4.30 0.34
CA SER A 125 -9.88 4.45 -0.36
C SER A 125 -9.78 5.27 -1.64
N LEU A 126 -8.76 6.12 -1.82
CA LEU A 126 -8.59 6.96 -3.01
C LEU A 126 -7.56 6.44 -4.02
N TYR A 127 -7.02 5.22 -3.87
CA TYR A 127 -5.91 4.74 -4.69
C TYR A 127 -6.19 4.73 -6.21
N LYS A 128 -7.43 4.53 -6.65
CA LYS A 128 -7.86 4.62 -8.07
C LYS A 128 -8.29 6.04 -8.48
N PHE A 129 -8.13 7.04 -7.61
CA PHE A 129 -8.54 8.41 -7.89
C PHE A 129 -7.36 9.39 -7.75
N PRO A 130 -6.37 9.32 -8.65
CA PRO A 130 -5.06 9.97 -8.49
C PRO A 130 -5.14 11.49 -8.36
N ILE A 131 -6.13 12.14 -9.00
CA ILE A 131 -6.33 13.61 -8.89
C ILE A 131 -6.61 14.07 -7.45
N MET A 132 -7.03 13.16 -6.56
CA MET A 132 -7.25 13.41 -5.14
C MET A 132 -6.08 12.95 -4.25
N LEU A 133 -4.94 12.62 -4.84
CA LEU A 133 -3.76 12.16 -4.10
C LEU A 133 -2.66 13.23 -3.98
N GLY A 134 -2.89 14.48 -4.40
CA GLY A 134 -1.87 15.54 -4.41
C GLY A 134 -1.19 15.72 -3.05
N PHE A 135 -1.93 15.69 -1.97
CA PHE A 135 -1.38 15.78 -0.61
C PHE A 135 -0.44 14.64 -0.24
N ALA A 136 -0.49 13.49 -0.91
CA ALA A 136 0.44 12.39 -0.62
C ALA A 136 1.89 12.73 -0.99
N SER A 137 2.13 13.60 -1.98
CA SER A 137 3.47 14.08 -2.33
C SER A 137 4.10 14.99 -1.26
N VAL A 138 3.27 15.47 -0.31
CA VAL A 138 3.65 16.43 0.74
C VAL A 138 3.67 15.79 2.14
N GLY A 139 2.70 14.93 2.45
CA GLY A 139 2.55 14.33 3.79
C GLY A 139 2.22 12.84 3.79
N GLY A 140 2.42 12.16 2.67
CA GLY A 140 2.18 10.73 2.52
C GLY A 140 0.71 10.34 2.59
N ILE A 141 0.47 9.05 2.66
CA ILE A 141 -0.87 8.47 2.82
C ILE A 141 -1.63 9.04 4.03
N TYR A 142 -0.90 9.43 5.08
CA TYR A 142 -1.46 9.97 6.33
C TYR A 142 -2.19 11.30 6.11
N LEU A 143 -1.66 12.15 5.23
CA LEU A 143 -2.32 13.43 4.91
C LEU A 143 -3.58 13.20 4.06
N ILE A 144 -3.62 12.17 3.22
CA ILE A 144 -4.84 11.73 2.51
C ILE A 144 -5.88 11.18 3.48
N SER A 145 -5.48 10.35 4.46
CA SER A 145 -6.37 9.89 5.54
C SER A 145 -6.98 11.07 6.31
N SER A 146 -6.16 12.06 6.63
CA SER A 146 -6.57 13.30 7.31
C SER A 146 -7.55 14.13 6.48
N PHE A 147 -7.27 14.27 5.20
CA PHE A 147 -8.12 14.96 4.23
C PHE A 147 -9.52 14.34 4.18
N LEU A 148 -9.62 13.01 4.09
CA LEU A 148 -10.90 12.31 4.11
C LEU A 148 -11.66 12.49 5.44
N LEU A 149 -10.99 12.37 6.59
CA LEU A 149 -11.61 12.59 7.88
C LEU A 149 -12.15 14.02 8.04
N ILE A 150 -11.40 15.02 7.59
CA ILE A 150 -11.81 16.43 7.64
C ILE A 150 -13.01 16.68 6.74
N ILE A 151 -13.04 16.16 5.51
CA ILE A 151 -14.20 16.30 4.60
C ILE A 151 -15.43 15.67 5.23
N ASN A 152 -15.35 14.44 5.71
CA ASN A 152 -16.47 13.77 6.37
C ASN A 152 -16.99 14.56 7.60
N TYR A 153 -16.08 15.18 8.37
CA TYR A 153 -16.45 16.02 9.50
C TYR A 153 -17.12 17.32 9.06
N LEU A 154 -16.67 17.95 7.99
CA LEU A 154 -17.30 19.15 7.44
C LEU A 154 -18.69 18.85 6.88
N LEU A 155 -18.88 17.70 6.24
CA LEU A 155 -20.20 17.22 5.81
C LEU A 155 -21.13 16.97 7.02
N TYR A 156 -20.61 16.36 8.10
CA TYR A 156 -21.33 16.25 9.36
C TYR A 156 -21.76 17.62 9.92
N LEU A 157 -20.86 18.62 9.90
CA LEU A 157 -21.19 19.96 10.37
C LEU A 157 -22.21 20.66 9.45
N TYR A 158 -22.12 20.45 8.14
CA TYR A 158 -23.12 20.95 7.20
C TYR A 158 -24.51 20.34 7.48
N TYR A 159 -24.57 19.02 7.64
CA TYR A 159 -25.80 18.33 7.99
C TYR A 159 -26.44 18.84 9.30
N LYS A 160 -25.63 19.15 10.32
CA LYS A 160 -26.10 19.63 11.63
C LYS A 160 -26.49 21.10 11.66
N LYS A 161 -25.81 21.95 10.90
CA LYS A 161 -25.89 23.41 11.03
C LYS A 161 -26.44 24.11 9.80
N HIS A 162 -26.57 23.41 8.66
CA HIS A 162 -27.04 23.92 7.36
C HIS A 162 -26.33 25.20 6.90
N LYS A 163 -25.02 25.36 7.23
CA LYS A 163 -24.25 26.56 6.86
C LYS A 163 -23.37 26.29 5.66
N LEU A 164 -23.57 27.02 4.56
CA LEU A 164 -22.87 26.89 3.28
C LEU A 164 -21.34 26.99 3.41
N LYS A 165 -20.83 27.72 4.39
CA LYS A 165 -19.38 27.85 4.64
C LYS A 165 -18.64 26.51 4.74
N TYR A 166 -19.29 25.43 5.22
CA TYR A 166 -18.66 24.11 5.31
C TYR A 166 -18.45 23.50 3.92
N LEU A 167 -19.40 23.66 3.00
CA LEU A 167 -19.24 23.21 1.61
C LEU A 167 -18.18 24.04 0.86
N ILE A 168 -18.13 25.35 1.10
CA ILE A 168 -17.08 26.22 0.55
C ILE A 168 -15.70 25.75 1.03
N PHE A 169 -15.56 25.39 2.31
CA PHE A 169 -14.29 24.91 2.84
C PHE A 169 -13.92 23.52 2.29
N ILE A 170 -14.89 22.62 2.04
CA ILE A 170 -14.65 21.34 1.35
C ILE A 170 -14.13 21.63 -0.07
N LEU A 171 -14.79 22.52 -0.82
CA LEU A 171 -14.35 22.89 -2.17
C LEU A 171 -12.93 23.46 -2.15
N PHE A 172 -12.60 24.32 -1.19
CA PHE A 172 -11.26 24.85 -1.00
C PHE A 172 -10.23 23.74 -0.79
N LEU A 173 -10.48 22.80 0.13
CA LEU A 173 -9.56 21.69 0.40
C LEU A 173 -9.37 20.79 -0.82
N VAL A 174 -10.44 20.48 -1.55
CA VAL A 174 -10.40 19.69 -2.78
C VAL A 174 -9.56 20.40 -3.84
N THR A 175 -9.79 21.71 -4.02
CA THR A 175 -9.03 22.53 -4.99
C THR A 175 -7.54 22.56 -4.62
N VAL A 176 -7.20 22.80 -3.35
CA VAL A 176 -5.80 22.82 -2.90
C VAL A 176 -5.14 21.47 -3.14
N ASN A 177 -5.81 20.35 -2.79
CA ASN A 177 -5.26 19.01 -3.04
C ASN A 177 -5.04 18.76 -4.54
N TYR A 178 -5.99 19.17 -5.39
CA TYR A 178 -5.86 19.09 -6.84
C TYR A 178 -4.69 19.93 -7.37
N LEU A 179 -4.49 21.15 -6.84
CA LEU A 179 -3.34 21.99 -7.22
C LEU A 179 -2.01 21.32 -6.88
N PHE A 180 -1.90 20.66 -5.73
CA PHE A 180 -0.71 19.86 -5.42
C PHE A 180 -0.50 18.70 -6.40
N PHE A 181 -1.57 18.07 -6.89
CA PHE A 181 -1.47 17.01 -7.88
C PHE A 181 -0.98 17.52 -9.24
N ILE A 182 -1.53 18.63 -9.75
CA ILE A 182 -1.13 19.14 -11.07
C ILE A 182 0.27 19.73 -11.05
N ASN A 183 0.65 20.44 -9.98
CA ASN A 183 1.96 21.09 -9.83
C ASN A 183 3.09 20.12 -9.41
N ASN A 184 2.77 18.85 -9.11
CA ASN A 184 3.79 17.83 -8.86
C ASN A 184 4.34 17.33 -10.20
N GLU A 185 5.12 18.16 -10.87
CA GLU A 185 5.80 17.78 -12.11
C GLU A 185 6.91 16.78 -11.82
N ILE A 186 6.98 15.73 -12.65
CA ILE A 186 7.97 14.67 -12.54
C ILE A 186 8.66 14.56 -13.90
N GLU A 187 9.96 14.82 -13.90
CA GLU A 187 10.79 14.67 -15.07
C GLU A 187 11.34 13.24 -15.13
N TYR A 188 11.37 12.69 -16.34
CA TYR A 188 11.93 11.39 -16.62
C TYR A 188 13.10 11.53 -17.60
N ASN A 189 14.28 11.08 -17.18
CA ASN A 189 15.51 11.18 -17.97
C ASN A 189 15.47 10.29 -19.21
N SER A 190 14.78 9.15 -19.11
CA SER A 190 14.58 8.18 -20.18
C SER A 190 13.47 7.22 -19.85
N TYR A 191 13.09 6.39 -20.83
CA TYR A 191 12.10 5.32 -20.65
C TYR A 191 12.67 3.97 -21.02
N LYS A 192 12.19 2.91 -20.39
CA LYS A 192 12.52 1.51 -20.71
C LYS A 192 11.23 0.70 -20.88
N ASN A 193 11.18 -0.11 -21.92
CA ASN A 193 10.08 -1.03 -22.13
C ASN A 193 10.10 -2.15 -21.10
N ILE A 194 9.00 -2.34 -20.39
CA ILE A 194 8.84 -3.32 -19.32
C ILE A 194 7.64 -4.19 -19.58
N SER A 195 7.76 -5.48 -19.28
CA SER A 195 6.63 -6.41 -19.22
C SER A 195 6.49 -6.98 -17.82
N ILE A 196 5.28 -6.90 -17.27
CA ILE A 196 4.94 -7.44 -15.97
C ILE A 196 4.08 -8.68 -16.19
N ILE A 197 4.52 -9.80 -15.65
CA ILE A 197 3.88 -11.10 -15.86
C ILE A 197 3.13 -11.50 -14.58
N GLN A 198 1.93 -12.04 -14.74
CA GLN A 198 1.07 -12.49 -13.63
C GLN A 198 0.49 -13.87 -13.93
N SER A 199 0.51 -14.76 -12.93
CA SER A 199 -0.38 -15.93 -12.89
C SER A 199 -1.48 -15.70 -11.85
N GLY A 200 -2.71 -15.95 -12.24
CA GLY A 200 -3.89 -15.81 -11.37
C GLY A 200 -4.30 -17.12 -10.69
N VAL A 201 -3.58 -18.21 -10.91
CA VAL A 201 -4.00 -19.56 -10.49
C VAL A 201 -2.94 -20.15 -9.58
N LYS A 202 -3.39 -20.75 -8.46
CA LYS A 202 -2.53 -21.61 -7.64
C LYS A 202 -2.38 -22.93 -8.35
N LEU A 203 -1.23 -23.16 -8.97
CA LEU A 203 -0.92 -24.35 -9.71
C LEU A 203 0.19 -25.15 -9.03
N GLU A 204 0.25 -26.44 -9.25
CA GLU A 204 1.44 -27.24 -8.95
C GLU A 204 2.65 -26.69 -9.72
N HIS A 205 3.84 -26.83 -9.17
CA HIS A 205 5.07 -26.17 -9.64
C HIS A 205 5.30 -26.24 -11.16
N GLU A 206 5.17 -27.41 -11.76
CA GLU A 206 5.40 -27.63 -13.20
C GLU A 206 4.40 -26.85 -14.09
N SER A 207 3.14 -26.74 -13.68
CA SER A 207 2.12 -25.99 -14.42
C SER A 207 2.30 -24.49 -14.32
N THR A 208 2.79 -23.99 -13.19
CA THR A 208 3.11 -22.56 -13.00
C THR A 208 4.29 -22.15 -13.87
N GLU A 209 5.34 -22.95 -13.89
CA GLU A 209 6.53 -22.72 -14.73
C GLU A 209 6.18 -22.69 -16.22
N LYS A 210 5.33 -23.60 -16.67
CA LYS A 210 4.83 -23.63 -18.05
C LYS A 210 4.06 -22.35 -18.42
N ILE A 211 3.19 -21.86 -17.54
CA ILE A 211 2.45 -20.60 -17.76
C ILE A 211 3.42 -19.42 -17.86
N TYR A 212 4.37 -19.30 -16.95
CA TYR A 212 5.33 -18.21 -16.98
C TYR A 212 6.21 -18.27 -18.23
N SER A 213 6.65 -19.45 -18.65
CA SER A 213 7.39 -19.66 -19.89
C SER A 213 6.60 -19.19 -21.12
N GLN A 214 5.33 -19.61 -21.24
CA GLN A 214 4.47 -19.20 -22.35
C GLN A 214 4.21 -17.70 -22.39
N LEU A 215 3.99 -17.06 -21.23
CA LEU A 215 3.81 -15.61 -21.14
C LEU A 215 5.09 -14.87 -21.50
N ALA A 216 6.25 -15.31 -21.00
CA ALA A 216 7.55 -14.75 -21.33
C ALA A 216 7.82 -14.82 -22.84
N GLN A 217 7.60 -15.95 -23.48
CA GLN A 217 7.76 -16.09 -24.93
C GLN A 217 6.87 -15.14 -25.74
N LYS A 218 5.63 -14.88 -25.27
CA LYS A 218 4.75 -13.88 -25.90
C LYS A 218 5.31 -12.47 -25.77
N THR A 219 5.91 -12.11 -24.62
CA THR A 219 6.52 -10.79 -24.41
C THR A 219 7.80 -10.59 -25.20
N LEU A 220 8.58 -11.66 -25.46
CA LEU A 220 9.81 -11.59 -26.27
C LEU A 220 9.54 -11.21 -27.73
N LYS A 221 8.36 -11.53 -28.26
CA LYS A 221 7.92 -11.13 -29.60
C LYS A 221 7.60 -9.63 -29.71
N GLN A 222 7.57 -8.94 -28.57
CA GLN A 222 7.29 -7.52 -28.48
C GLN A 222 8.55 -6.77 -28.05
N ASN A 223 8.57 -5.44 -28.18
CA ASN A 223 9.71 -4.64 -27.83
C ASN A 223 9.84 -4.46 -26.28
N THR A 224 10.24 -5.53 -25.59
CA THR A 224 10.44 -5.56 -24.13
C THR A 224 11.93 -5.53 -23.79
N ASN A 225 12.36 -4.69 -22.85
CA ASN A 225 13.73 -4.68 -22.31
C ASN A 225 13.81 -5.43 -20.98
N ILE A 226 12.81 -5.27 -20.12
CA ILE A 226 12.77 -5.79 -18.75
C ILE A 226 11.54 -6.65 -18.58
N LEU A 227 11.72 -7.88 -18.09
CA LEU A 227 10.63 -8.78 -17.70
C LEU A 227 10.60 -8.88 -16.18
N VAL A 228 9.43 -8.64 -15.59
CA VAL A 228 9.22 -8.72 -14.14
C VAL A 228 8.25 -9.84 -13.82
N PHE A 229 8.71 -10.77 -13.01
CA PHE A 229 7.94 -11.92 -12.52
C PHE A 229 7.59 -11.73 -11.05
N PRO A 230 6.50 -12.35 -10.56
CA PRO A 230 6.09 -12.29 -9.16
C PRO A 230 7.09 -12.93 -8.18
N GLU A 231 6.76 -12.79 -6.89
CA GLU A 231 7.43 -13.49 -5.78
C GLU A 231 7.32 -15.01 -5.95
N THR A 232 8.37 -15.74 -5.57
CA THR A 232 8.45 -17.22 -5.60
C THR A 232 8.19 -17.86 -6.98
N THR A 233 8.42 -17.12 -8.05
CA THR A 233 8.27 -17.66 -9.42
C THR A 233 9.32 -18.72 -9.72
N LEU A 234 10.56 -18.50 -9.28
CA LEU A 234 11.67 -19.42 -9.44
C LEU A 234 11.92 -20.17 -8.11
N ASN A 235 11.67 -21.45 -8.10
CA ASN A 235 11.86 -22.27 -6.90
C ASN A 235 13.07 -23.19 -7.02
N ASN A 236 13.78 -23.37 -5.90
CA ASN A 236 14.83 -24.36 -5.68
C ASN A 236 16.03 -24.33 -6.65
N TYR A 237 16.32 -23.18 -7.26
CA TYR A 237 17.56 -23.05 -8.01
C TYR A 237 18.64 -22.47 -7.09
N SER A 238 19.67 -23.24 -6.81
CA SER A 238 20.97 -22.70 -6.42
C SER A 238 21.49 -21.98 -7.66
N ILE A 239 21.75 -20.69 -7.57
CA ILE A 239 22.27 -19.87 -8.67
C ILE A 239 23.55 -20.45 -9.24
N ASN A 240 24.31 -21.18 -8.43
CA ASN A 240 25.53 -21.90 -8.83
C ASN A 240 25.24 -23.24 -9.51
N SER A 241 23.99 -23.66 -9.66
CA SER A 241 23.68 -24.92 -10.32
C SER A 241 23.49 -24.71 -11.82
N LEU A 242 24.14 -25.54 -12.62
CA LEU A 242 23.89 -25.69 -14.05
C LEU A 242 22.39 -25.83 -14.40
N SER A 243 21.56 -26.25 -13.44
CA SER A 243 20.10 -26.38 -13.60
C SER A 243 19.36 -25.04 -13.72
N PHE A 244 19.86 -23.96 -13.11
CA PHE A 244 19.27 -22.62 -13.25
C PHE A 244 19.33 -22.11 -14.70
N TYR A 245 20.51 -22.24 -15.32
CA TYR A 245 20.71 -21.88 -16.73
C TYR A 245 20.11 -22.88 -17.73
N LYS A 246 19.71 -24.07 -17.26
CA LYS A 246 19.01 -25.06 -18.06
C LYS A 246 17.51 -24.80 -18.16
N ASN A 247 16.96 -23.85 -17.38
CA ASN A 247 15.58 -23.42 -17.55
C ASN A 247 15.46 -22.70 -18.89
N ILE A 248 14.81 -23.35 -19.84
CA ILE A 248 14.80 -22.97 -21.27
C ILE A 248 14.32 -21.53 -21.45
N TYR A 249 13.29 -21.09 -20.72
CA TYR A 249 12.76 -19.74 -20.93
C TYR A 249 13.67 -18.64 -20.36
N ILE A 250 14.39 -18.88 -19.25
CA ILE A 250 15.38 -17.93 -18.71
C ILE A 250 16.52 -17.77 -19.67
N TYR A 251 17.05 -18.86 -20.21
CA TYR A 251 18.12 -18.84 -21.19
C TYR A 251 17.72 -18.07 -22.46
N ASP A 252 16.51 -18.31 -22.99
CA ASP A 252 16.01 -17.61 -24.18
C ASP A 252 15.86 -16.10 -23.93
N ILE A 253 15.41 -15.68 -22.73
CA ILE A 253 15.30 -14.27 -22.37
C ILE A 253 16.67 -13.62 -22.35
N LEU A 254 17.64 -14.21 -21.65
CA LEU A 254 19.00 -13.66 -21.51
C LEU A 254 19.75 -13.65 -22.83
N LYS A 255 19.60 -14.68 -23.67
CA LYS A 255 20.20 -14.74 -25.02
C LYS A 255 19.73 -13.59 -25.93
N ASN A 256 18.51 -13.06 -25.71
CA ASN A 256 17.97 -11.91 -26.43
C ASN A 256 18.33 -10.56 -25.79
N ASP A 257 19.36 -10.48 -24.97
CA ASP A 257 19.81 -9.27 -24.28
C ASP A 257 18.72 -8.58 -23.44
N LYS A 258 17.81 -9.36 -22.85
CA LYS A 258 16.74 -8.88 -21.98
C LYS A 258 17.13 -9.03 -20.51
N ILE A 259 16.48 -8.23 -19.67
CA ILE A 259 16.66 -8.23 -18.21
C ILE A 259 15.52 -9.01 -17.57
N ILE A 260 15.84 -9.83 -16.59
CA ILE A 260 14.89 -10.53 -15.74
C ILE A 260 14.96 -9.95 -14.32
N ILE A 261 13.79 -9.62 -13.76
CA ILE A 261 13.62 -9.35 -12.34
C ILE A 261 12.56 -10.33 -11.83
N SER A 262 12.92 -11.20 -10.91
CA SER A 262 12.05 -12.30 -10.46
C SER A 262 12.19 -12.61 -8.99
N GLY A 263 11.11 -13.12 -8.39
CA GLY A 263 11.17 -13.76 -7.08
C GLY A 263 11.78 -15.15 -7.16
N ILE A 264 12.62 -15.47 -6.20
CA ILE A 264 13.28 -16.77 -6.07
C ILE A 264 13.32 -17.21 -4.60
N LYS A 265 13.10 -18.50 -4.34
CA LYS A 265 13.52 -19.12 -3.10
C LYS A 265 14.99 -19.53 -3.25
N PHE A 266 15.84 -18.96 -2.41
CA PHE A 266 17.29 -19.17 -2.49
C PHE A 266 17.79 -19.89 -1.24
N ASP A 267 18.32 -21.09 -1.43
CA ASP A 267 18.83 -21.92 -0.36
C ASP A 267 20.37 -21.92 -0.37
N VAL A 268 20.99 -21.61 0.78
CA VAL A 268 22.46 -21.63 0.99
C VAL A 268 22.76 -22.29 2.31
N LEU A 269 23.46 -23.43 2.28
CA LEU A 269 23.69 -24.25 3.45
C LEU A 269 22.36 -24.54 4.18
N ASP A 270 22.26 -24.22 5.46
CA ASP A 270 21.06 -24.42 6.27
C ASP A 270 20.08 -23.23 6.24
N ASN A 271 20.33 -22.22 5.40
CA ASN A 271 19.51 -21.01 5.33
C ASN A 271 18.70 -20.95 4.04
N SER A 272 17.41 -20.67 4.18
CA SER A 272 16.52 -20.35 3.06
C SER A 272 16.19 -18.87 3.06
N TYR A 273 16.22 -18.23 1.89
CA TYR A 273 15.89 -16.82 1.71
C TYR A 273 14.73 -16.66 0.74
N ASN A 274 13.83 -15.75 1.05
CA ASN A 274 12.85 -15.23 0.09
C ASN A 274 13.51 -14.03 -0.60
N SER A 275 13.81 -14.14 -1.89
CA SER A 275 14.70 -13.22 -2.57
C SER A 275 14.10 -12.67 -3.85
N LEU A 276 14.55 -11.49 -4.25
CA LEU A 276 14.40 -10.92 -5.59
C LEU A 276 15.77 -10.99 -6.29
N ILE A 277 15.77 -11.50 -7.49
CA ILE A 277 16.95 -11.58 -8.34
C ILE A 277 16.82 -10.64 -9.55
N TYR A 278 17.90 -9.96 -9.87
CA TYR A 278 18.13 -9.26 -11.13
C TYR A 278 19.14 -10.04 -11.96
N LEU A 279 18.83 -10.29 -13.21
CA LEU A 279 19.67 -10.99 -14.16
C LEU A 279 19.71 -10.23 -15.48
N ASP A 280 20.89 -10.00 -16.00
CA ASP A 280 21.16 -9.73 -17.42
C ASP A 280 22.23 -10.73 -17.91
N LYS A 281 22.67 -10.62 -19.17
CA LYS A 281 23.62 -11.59 -19.75
C LYS A 281 24.98 -11.62 -19.03
N ASP A 282 25.40 -10.50 -18.42
CA ASP A 282 26.75 -10.31 -17.86
C ASP A 282 26.74 -10.18 -16.35
N TYR A 283 25.56 -9.99 -15.73
CA TYR A 283 25.48 -9.51 -14.38
C TYR A 283 24.29 -10.06 -13.59
N GLU A 284 24.54 -10.41 -12.34
CA GLU A 284 23.57 -10.91 -11.39
C GLU A 284 23.61 -10.12 -10.09
N LYS A 285 22.43 -9.81 -9.56
CA LYS A 285 22.29 -9.23 -8.21
C LYS A 285 21.08 -9.83 -7.50
N ARG A 286 21.20 -9.95 -6.19
CA ARG A 286 20.17 -10.50 -5.33
C ARG A 286 19.84 -9.56 -4.18
N TYR A 287 18.57 -9.47 -3.86
CA TYR A 287 18.05 -8.85 -2.64
C TYR A 287 17.26 -9.87 -1.84
N ASP A 288 17.62 -10.11 -0.58
CA ASP A 288 16.93 -10.99 0.33
C ASP A 288 15.96 -10.19 1.20
N LYS A 289 14.74 -10.67 1.34
CA LYS A 289 13.67 -10.03 2.12
C LYS A 289 14.13 -9.72 3.54
N VAL A 290 14.11 -8.46 3.92
CA VAL A 290 14.55 -7.98 5.24
C VAL A 290 13.42 -8.04 6.26
N ARG A 291 12.17 -7.83 5.81
CA ARG A 291 11.00 -7.81 6.70
C ARG A 291 10.09 -9.00 6.42
N LEU A 292 10.27 -10.04 7.20
CA LEU A 292 9.46 -11.26 7.13
C LEU A 292 8.11 -11.07 7.82
N VAL A 293 7.10 -11.85 7.40
CA VAL A 293 5.74 -11.84 7.96
C VAL A 293 5.69 -12.79 9.16
N GLY A 294 6.18 -12.34 10.31
CA GLY A 294 6.08 -13.09 11.58
C GLY A 294 6.30 -14.59 11.43
N LYS A 295 5.47 -15.39 12.08
CA LYS A 295 5.55 -16.86 12.05
C LYS A 295 5.30 -17.50 10.68
N ILE A 296 4.66 -16.80 9.75
CA ILE A 296 4.36 -17.36 8.41
C ILE A 296 5.62 -17.61 7.61
N GLU A 297 6.61 -16.76 7.78
CA GLU A 297 7.88 -16.81 7.07
C GLU A 297 9.06 -17.22 7.97
N ASP A 298 8.82 -17.85 9.12
CA ASP A 298 9.87 -18.30 10.05
C ASP A 298 10.88 -19.28 9.42
N LYS A 299 10.47 -19.94 8.34
CA LYS A 299 11.36 -20.79 7.55
C LYS A 299 12.43 -20.03 6.76
N TYR A 300 12.27 -18.71 6.61
CA TYR A 300 13.21 -17.89 5.88
C TYR A 300 14.15 -17.14 6.82
N THR A 301 15.38 -16.99 6.40
CA THR A 301 16.38 -16.14 7.05
C THR A 301 16.22 -14.70 6.57
N LYS A 302 16.30 -13.74 7.49
CA LYS A 302 16.22 -12.30 7.16
C LYS A 302 17.41 -11.85 6.34
N GLY A 303 17.14 -11.11 5.27
CA GLY A 303 18.18 -10.42 4.50
C GLY A 303 18.86 -9.30 5.30
N LYS A 304 20.08 -8.95 4.87
CA LYS A 304 20.92 -7.91 5.51
C LYS A 304 21.32 -6.80 4.52
N ILE A 305 21.03 -6.98 3.24
CA ILE A 305 21.53 -6.13 2.14
C ILE A 305 20.54 -4.99 1.88
N SER A 306 21.07 -3.87 1.38
CA SER A 306 20.25 -2.73 0.93
C SER A 306 19.25 -3.16 -0.15
N PRO A 307 17.99 -2.67 -0.09
CA PRO A 307 16.99 -2.95 -1.11
C PRO A 307 17.24 -2.24 -2.45
N VAL A 308 18.29 -1.43 -2.57
CA VAL A 308 18.64 -0.77 -3.83
C VAL A 308 19.58 -1.64 -4.63
N ILE A 309 19.14 -2.06 -5.81
CA ILE A 309 19.96 -2.77 -6.79
C ILE A 309 20.52 -1.76 -7.80
N ASN A 310 21.84 -1.64 -7.82
CA ASN A 310 22.56 -0.78 -8.76
C ASN A 310 22.92 -1.61 -10.00
N THR A 311 22.56 -1.12 -11.18
CA THR A 311 22.91 -1.72 -12.47
C THR A 311 23.72 -0.76 -13.32
N LYS A 312 24.11 -1.17 -14.51
CA LYS A 312 24.88 -0.29 -15.44
C LYS A 312 24.05 0.91 -15.93
N ASN A 313 22.75 0.75 -16.12
CA ASN A 313 21.90 1.71 -16.83
C ASN A 313 20.87 2.42 -15.94
N PHE A 314 20.56 1.86 -14.77
CA PHE A 314 19.59 2.40 -13.81
C PHE A 314 19.76 1.72 -12.45
N ASN A 315 19.22 2.35 -11.43
CA ASN A 315 19.09 1.75 -10.12
C ASN A 315 17.62 1.56 -9.79
N PHE A 316 17.26 0.48 -9.13
CA PHE A 316 15.89 0.29 -8.71
C PHE A 316 15.79 -0.15 -7.25
N PHE A 317 14.67 0.23 -6.63
CA PHE A 317 14.35 -0.20 -5.28
C PHE A 317 13.58 -1.52 -5.34
N SER A 318 14.08 -2.52 -4.64
CA SER A 318 13.48 -3.85 -4.54
C SER A 318 12.61 -3.95 -3.30
N SER A 319 11.40 -4.47 -3.43
CA SER A 319 10.48 -4.73 -2.32
C SER A 319 9.76 -6.05 -2.55
N ILE A 320 9.71 -6.89 -1.52
CA ILE A 320 9.08 -8.20 -1.59
C ILE A 320 7.83 -8.19 -0.71
N CYS A 321 6.65 -8.31 -1.36
CA CYS A 321 5.35 -8.54 -0.73
C CYS A 321 5.06 -7.54 0.41
N TYR A 322 5.00 -8.03 1.64
CA TYR A 322 4.74 -7.29 2.87
C TYR A 322 5.59 -6.03 3.07
N GLU A 323 6.80 -5.98 2.52
CA GLU A 323 7.66 -4.79 2.63
C GLU A 323 7.09 -3.55 1.94
N SER A 324 6.22 -3.73 0.94
CA SER A 324 5.59 -2.63 0.19
C SER A 324 4.66 -1.75 1.04
N ILE A 325 4.17 -2.28 2.15
CA ILE A 325 3.31 -1.55 3.09
C ILE A 325 4.07 -0.41 3.78
N PHE A 326 5.39 -0.56 3.96
CA PHE A 326 6.23 0.31 4.79
C PHE A 326 6.99 1.33 3.96
N GLU A 327 6.57 2.59 4.01
CA GLU A 327 7.12 3.68 3.24
C GLU A 327 8.56 4.06 3.62
N LYS A 328 8.96 3.85 4.88
CA LYS A 328 10.23 4.31 5.44
C LYS A 328 11.46 3.94 4.59
N ASN A 329 11.51 2.70 4.10
CA ASN A 329 12.66 2.23 3.32
C ASN A 329 12.70 2.85 1.92
N PHE A 330 11.53 3.02 1.28
CA PHE A 330 11.42 3.71 -0.01
C PHE A 330 11.89 5.16 0.12
N LEU A 331 11.40 5.87 1.12
CA LEU A 331 11.68 7.29 1.33
C LEU A 331 13.14 7.55 1.70
N LYS A 332 13.72 6.76 2.60
CA LYS A 332 15.14 6.89 2.99
C LYS A 332 16.11 6.68 1.85
N ASN A 333 15.76 5.85 0.88
CA ASN A 333 16.62 5.51 -0.24
C ASN A 333 16.25 6.28 -1.51
N ASN A 334 15.27 7.18 -1.49
CA ASN A 334 14.69 7.77 -2.69
C ASN A 334 15.71 8.44 -3.64
N LYS A 335 16.79 8.99 -3.12
CA LYS A 335 17.89 9.58 -3.93
C LYS A 335 18.82 8.54 -4.58
N LYS A 336 18.68 7.25 -4.27
CA LYS A 336 19.62 6.19 -4.68
C LYS A 336 19.07 5.32 -5.80
N TYR A 337 17.81 5.47 -6.20
CA TYR A 337 17.18 4.66 -7.22
C TYR A 337 16.27 5.50 -8.12
N ASN A 338 15.93 4.97 -9.30
CA ASN A 338 15.20 5.66 -10.34
C ASN A 338 13.71 5.23 -10.43
N PHE A 339 13.41 4.00 -10.08
CA PHE A 339 12.05 3.43 -9.99
C PHE A 339 12.01 2.29 -8.97
N SER A 340 10.82 1.78 -8.67
CA SER A 340 10.66 0.67 -7.72
C SER A 340 10.06 -0.56 -8.38
N VAL A 341 10.51 -1.74 -7.94
CA VAL A 341 9.94 -3.02 -8.29
C VAL A 341 9.42 -3.69 -7.03
N ILE A 342 8.14 -4.02 -7.03
CA ILE A 342 7.45 -4.75 -5.98
C ILE A 342 7.05 -6.10 -6.55
N ILE A 343 7.54 -7.17 -5.97
CA ILE A 343 7.09 -8.54 -6.29
C ILE A 343 6.27 -9.08 -5.12
N SER A 344 5.19 -9.81 -5.40
CA SER A 344 4.28 -10.31 -4.37
C SER A 344 3.68 -11.66 -4.72
N SER A 345 3.33 -12.44 -3.69
CA SER A 345 2.47 -13.61 -3.82
C SER A 345 1.26 -13.45 -2.90
N ASP A 346 0.12 -13.09 -3.49
CA ASP A 346 -1.13 -12.81 -2.78
C ASP A 346 -2.15 -13.96 -2.94
N ILE A 347 -1.76 -15.03 -3.61
CA ILE A 347 -2.65 -16.16 -3.96
C ILE A 347 -3.22 -16.88 -2.73
N GLU A 348 -2.45 -16.90 -1.64
CA GLU A 348 -2.82 -17.59 -0.41
C GLU A 348 -3.92 -16.88 0.37
N TYR A 349 -4.14 -15.60 0.16
CA TYR A 349 -5.20 -14.85 0.87
C TYR A 349 -6.60 -15.37 0.51
N LYS A 350 -6.80 -15.90 -0.72
CA LYS A 350 -8.11 -16.32 -1.25
C LYS A 350 -9.19 -15.25 -1.05
N SER A 351 -8.78 -13.98 -1.07
CA SER A 351 -9.62 -12.82 -0.82
C SER A 351 -9.22 -11.70 -1.77
N THR A 352 -10.10 -11.37 -2.70
CA THR A 352 -9.89 -10.21 -3.58
C THR A 352 -9.72 -8.93 -2.78
N PHE A 353 -10.44 -8.80 -1.67
CA PHE A 353 -10.37 -7.61 -0.80
C PHE A 353 -8.94 -7.36 -0.28
N ILE A 354 -8.31 -8.37 0.35
CA ILE A 354 -6.94 -8.23 0.85
C ILE A 354 -5.95 -8.02 -0.29
N ASN A 355 -6.16 -8.67 -1.43
CA ASN A 355 -5.29 -8.53 -2.59
C ASN A 355 -5.28 -7.09 -3.13
N TYR A 356 -6.45 -6.46 -3.28
CA TYR A 356 -6.55 -5.06 -3.70
C TYR A 356 -6.07 -4.10 -2.62
N LEU A 357 -6.35 -4.37 -1.35
CA LEU A 357 -5.86 -3.58 -0.22
C LEU A 357 -4.32 -3.57 -0.20
N HIS A 358 -3.70 -4.74 -0.39
CA HIS A 358 -2.24 -4.85 -0.49
C HIS A 358 -1.69 -4.15 -1.73
N GLY A 359 -2.33 -4.34 -2.89
CA GLY A 359 -1.93 -3.70 -4.15
C GLY A 359 -1.98 -2.18 -4.10
N ALA A 360 -2.95 -1.60 -3.38
CA ALA A 360 -3.15 -0.16 -3.28
C ALA A 360 -1.96 0.60 -2.66
N TYR A 361 -1.18 -0.04 -1.79
CA TYR A 361 0.03 0.58 -1.25
C TYR A 361 1.05 0.96 -2.32
N ALA A 362 1.13 0.20 -3.42
CA ALA A 362 2.04 0.50 -4.51
C ALA A 362 1.78 1.89 -5.13
N VAL A 363 0.51 2.30 -5.20
CA VAL A 363 0.10 3.64 -5.69
C VAL A 363 0.66 4.74 -4.78
N PHE A 364 0.57 4.54 -3.47
CA PHE A 364 1.12 5.51 -2.52
C PHE A 364 2.64 5.54 -2.56
N ARG A 365 3.32 4.39 -2.70
CA ARG A 365 4.79 4.38 -2.88
C ARG A 365 5.20 5.21 -4.10
N ALA A 366 4.44 5.14 -5.20
CA ALA A 366 4.73 5.91 -6.40
C ALA A 366 4.64 7.42 -6.16
N ILE A 367 3.49 7.92 -5.66
CA ILE A 367 3.30 9.36 -5.47
C ILE A 367 4.12 9.93 -4.31
N GLU A 368 4.37 9.16 -3.25
CA GLU A 368 5.20 9.57 -2.13
C GLU A 368 6.67 9.75 -2.50
N THR A 369 7.14 8.98 -3.48
CA THR A 369 8.53 9.03 -3.94
C THR A 369 8.72 9.85 -5.22
N GLY A 370 7.66 10.10 -5.99
CA GLY A 370 7.72 10.72 -7.31
C GLY A 370 8.34 9.82 -8.38
N LYS A 371 8.21 8.50 -8.24
CA LYS A 371 8.87 7.53 -9.11
C LYS A 371 7.89 6.47 -9.59
N TYR A 372 8.17 5.92 -10.78
CA TYR A 372 7.43 4.75 -11.26
C TYR A 372 7.51 3.59 -10.27
N VAL A 373 6.41 2.85 -10.17
CA VAL A 373 6.35 1.57 -9.47
C VAL A 373 5.84 0.49 -10.42
N CYS A 374 6.62 -0.57 -10.55
CA CYS A 374 6.24 -1.82 -11.20
C CYS A 374 5.86 -2.83 -10.10
N ARG A 375 4.62 -3.28 -10.08
CA ARG A 375 4.16 -4.34 -9.17
C ARG A 375 3.79 -5.59 -9.96
N ALA A 376 4.50 -6.69 -9.72
CA ALA A 376 4.19 -8.03 -10.24
C ALA A 376 3.65 -8.89 -9.10
N ALA A 377 2.44 -9.42 -9.24
CA ALA A 377 1.80 -10.21 -8.20
C ALA A 377 1.31 -11.57 -8.71
N HIS A 378 1.48 -12.59 -7.90
CA HIS A 378 0.84 -13.89 -8.10
C HIS A 378 -0.51 -13.88 -7.35
N GLY A 379 -1.61 -14.00 -8.06
CA GLY A 379 -2.96 -13.97 -7.48
C GLY A 379 -3.52 -12.60 -7.11
N GLY A 380 -2.65 -11.61 -6.80
CA GLY A 380 -3.04 -10.23 -6.58
C GLY A 380 -3.05 -9.39 -7.86
N PRO A 381 -3.51 -8.12 -7.81
CA PRO A 381 -3.45 -7.24 -8.97
C PRO A 381 -2.02 -6.81 -9.26
N SER A 382 -1.63 -6.82 -10.54
CA SER A 382 -0.35 -6.29 -11.00
C SER A 382 -0.54 -4.92 -11.62
N TYR A 383 0.41 -4.01 -11.38
CA TYR A 383 0.30 -2.62 -11.79
C TYR A 383 1.60 -2.09 -12.40
N LEU A 384 1.45 -1.25 -13.42
CA LEU A 384 2.43 -0.24 -13.81
C LEU A 384 1.89 1.13 -13.38
N ILE A 385 2.58 1.81 -12.47
CA ILE A 385 2.12 3.05 -11.84
C ILE A 385 3.16 4.13 -12.09
N ASP A 386 2.72 5.32 -12.55
CA ASP A 386 3.63 6.45 -12.71
C ASP A 386 3.89 7.19 -11.38
N GLY A 387 4.87 8.08 -11.39
CA GLY A 387 5.26 8.83 -10.19
C GLY A 387 4.19 9.77 -9.63
N LYS A 388 3.09 10.03 -10.35
CA LYS A 388 1.92 10.75 -9.84
C LYS A 388 0.87 9.82 -9.22
N GLY A 389 1.13 8.52 -9.11
CA GLY A 389 0.21 7.54 -8.56
C GLY A 389 -0.90 7.11 -9.54
N ARG A 390 -0.78 7.42 -10.84
CA ARG A 390 -1.73 6.96 -11.85
C ARG A 390 -1.40 5.52 -12.22
N ILE A 391 -2.38 4.63 -12.11
CA ILE A 391 -2.29 3.25 -12.63
C ILE A 391 -2.34 3.35 -14.16
N VAL A 392 -1.17 3.23 -14.80
CA VAL A 392 -1.03 3.29 -16.26
C VAL A 392 -1.55 2.03 -16.90
N LYS A 393 -1.28 0.87 -16.28
CA LYS A 393 -1.72 -0.45 -16.71
C LYS A 393 -1.99 -1.35 -15.49
N GLU A 394 -2.97 -2.24 -15.64
CA GLU A 394 -3.43 -3.14 -14.57
C GLU A 394 -3.73 -4.54 -15.14
N ILE A 395 -3.40 -5.58 -14.37
CA ILE A 395 -4.01 -6.91 -14.46
C ILE A 395 -4.76 -7.12 -13.15
N GLU A 396 -6.04 -7.43 -13.23
CA GLU A 396 -6.89 -7.67 -12.06
C GLU A 396 -6.43 -8.90 -11.26
N ALA A 397 -6.83 -8.95 -10.00
CA ALA A 397 -6.57 -10.11 -9.16
C ALA A 397 -7.13 -11.40 -9.78
N TYR A 398 -6.43 -12.53 -9.58
CA TYR A 398 -6.75 -13.85 -10.10
C TYR A 398 -6.85 -13.99 -11.63
N LYS A 399 -6.43 -12.97 -12.38
CA LYS A 399 -6.27 -13.09 -13.84
C LYS A 399 -4.87 -13.54 -14.20
N THR A 400 -4.74 -14.32 -15.27
CA THR A 400 -3.45 -14.72 -15.86
C THR A 400 -3.18 -13.91 -17.11
N GLY A 401 -1.97 -13.33 -17.21
CA GLY A 401 -1.60 -12.52 -18.36
C GLY A 401 -0.31 -11.75 -18.16
N PHE A 402 -0.08 -10.78 -19.04
CA PHE A 402 0.99 -9.80 -18.90
C PHE A 402 0.52 -8.41 -19.32
N ILE A 403 1.15 -7.41 -18.77
CA ILE A 403 1.04 -6.02 -19.24
C ILE A 403 2.39 -5.57 -19.76
N GLN A 404 2.35 -4.76 -20.81
CA GLN A 404 3.52 -4.14 -21.41
C GLN A 404 3.35 -2.63 -21.40
N GLY A 405 4.41 -1.92 -21.06
CA GLY A 405 4.42 -0.47 -21.01
C GLY A 405 5.84 0.07 -20.92
N GLU A 406 5.92 1.37 -20.67
CA GLU A 406 7.18 2.07 -20.47
C GLU A 406 7.32 2.51 -19.01
N ILE A 407 8.46 2.24 -18.41
CA ILE A 407 8.82 2.72 -17.09
C ILE A 407 9.75 3.93 -17.21
N GLY A 408 9.41 5.04 -16.59
CA GLY A 408 10.22 6.24 -16.58
C GLY A 408 11.35 6.14 -15.55
N ILE A 409 12.55 6.48 -15.99
CA ILE A 409 13.77 6.56 -15.17
C ILE A 409 13.87 7.99 -14.64
N SER A 410 13.76 8.18 -13.34
CA SER A 410 13.72 9.51 -12.72
C SER A 410 14.59 9.61 -11.48
N ASP A 411 15.29 10.74 -11.35
CA ASP A 411 16.03 11.12 -10.14
C ASP A 411 15.22 12.03 -9.22
N ASN A 412 13.98 12.34 -9.58
CA ASN A 412 13.08 13.21 -8.81
C ASN A 412 12.82 12.69 -7.41
N THR A 413 12.57 13.64 -6.52
CA THR A 413 12.19 13.38 -5.13
C THR A 413 11.05 14.33 -4.75
N THR A 414 10.04 13.84 -4.05
CA THR A 414 8.93 14.66 -3.56
C THR A 414 9.31 15.46 -2.31
N PHE A 415 8.49 16.43 -1.95
CA PHE A 415 8.65 17.14 -0.67
C PHE A 415 8.56 16.17 0.51
N TYR A 416 7.61 15.22 0.48
CA TYR A 416 7.47 14.20 1.52
C TYR A 416 8.72 13.34 1.66
N SER A 417 9.26 12.82 0.55
CA SER A 417 10.45 11.95 0.63
C SER A 417 11.70 12.65 1.13
N ARG A 418 11.85 13.95 0.83
CA ARG A 418 12.99 14.75 1.31
C ARG A 418 12.92 15.07 2.80
N ASN A 419 11.70 15.26 3.33
CA ASN A 419 11.45 15.77 4.68
C ASN A 419 10.71 14.76 5.57
N TYR A 420 10.70 13.49 5.19
CA TYR A 420 9.91 12.45 5.85
C TYR A 420 10.03 12.44 7.38
N SER A 421 11.26 12.39 7.89
CA SER A 421 11.50 12.30 9.34
C SER A 421 11.00 13.54 10.08
N GLN A 422 11.22 14.72 9.52
CA GLN A 422 10.78 16.01 10.10
C GLN A 422 9.25 16.11 10.11
N ILE A 423 8.58 15.68 9.03
CA ILE A 423 7.12 15.68 8.93
C ILE A 423 6.51 14.76 10.00
N ILE A 424 7.07 13.57 10.19
CA ILE A 424 6.58 12.65 11.20
C ILE A 424 6.77 13.23 12.61
N ILE A 425 7.95 13.78 12.92
CA ILE A 425 8.20 14.46 14.21
C ILE A 425 7.21 15.61 14.41
N PHE A 426 6.97 16.40 13.37
CA PHE A 426 6.02 17.51 13.42
C PHE A 426 4.59 17.04 13.76
N TYR A 427 4.11 15.93 13.19
CA TYR A 427 2.81 15.36 13.56
C TYR A 427 2.74 14.95 15.03
N TYR A 428 3.81 14.36 15.60
CA TYR A 428 3.87 14.04 17.03
C TYR A 428 3.81 15.29 17.91
N ILE A 429 4.58 16.32 17.57
CA ILE A 429 4.58 17.59 18.31
C ILE A 429 3.18 18.22 18.28
N LEU A 430 2.55 18.31 17.11
CA LEU A 430 1.21 18.87 16.98
C LEU A 430 0.17 18.07 17.78
N PHE A 431 0.28 16.75 17.82
CA PHE A 431 -0.62 15.92 18.63
C PHE A 431 -0.48 16.25 20.11
N VAL A 432 0.74 16.28 20.64
CA VAL A 432 1.00 16.63 22.04
C VAL A 432 0.43 18.01 22.37
N ILE A 433 0.71 19.03 21.54
CA ILE A 433 0.17 20.39 21.71
C ILE A 433 -1.36 20.39 21.69
N SER A 434 -2.00 19.60 20.85
CA SER A 434 -3.48 19.55 20.73
C SER A 434 -4.17 18.96 21.95
N VAL A 435 -3.49 18.12 22.73
CA VAL A 435 -4.01 17.47 23.96
C VAL A 435 -3.84 18.34 25.21
N ILE A 436 -2.75 19.10 25.30
CA ILE A 436 -2.36 19.91 26.50
C ILE A 436 -3.46 20.84 27.01
N PRO A 437 -4.16 21.66 26.18
CA PRO A 437 -5.16 22.62 26.70
C PRO A 437 -6.30 21.97 27.48
N SER A 438 -6.62 20.73 27.18
CA SER A 438 -7.72 20.00 27.84
C SER A 438 -7.36 19.55 29.27
N PHE A 439 -6.07 19.36 29.56
CA PHE A 439 -5.61 19.06 30.93
C PHE A 439 -5.80 20.27 31.87
N PHE A 440 -5.57 21.48 31.37
CA PHE A 440 -5.70 22.69 32.16
C PHE A 440 -7.17 23.12 32.39
N LYS A 441 -8.07 22.84 31.43
CA LYS A 441 -9.51 23.12 31.58
C LYS A 441 -10.18 22.23 32.65
N ARG A 442 -9.69 21.00 32.86
CA ARG A 442 -10.24 20.07 33.86
C ARG A 442 -9.87 20.39 35.30
N LYS A 443 -8.78 21.14 35.56
CA LYS A 443 -8.40 21.55 36.92
C LYS A 443 -9.23 22.76 37.42
N LYS A 444 -10.06 23.37 36.55
CA LYS A 444 -10.92 24.52 36.88
C LYS A 444 -12.42 24.18 37.00
N SER A 445 -12.79 22.94 36.84
CA SER A 445 -14.15 22.41 37.07
C SER A 445 -14.09 21.36 38.19
#